data_701133cacca19bda86f5c9b88fce732d
#
_entry.id   701133cacca19bda86f5c9b88fce732d
#
_cell.length_a   1.000
_cell.length_b   1.000
_cell.length_c   1.000
_cell.angle_alpha   90.00
_cell.angle_beta   90.00
_cell.angle_gamma   90.00
#
_symmetry.space_group_name_H-M   'P 1'
#
loop_
_entity.id
_entity.type
_entity.pdbx_description
1 polymer ?
#
loop_
_entity_poly.entity_id
_entity_poly.type
_entity_poly.pdbx_seq_one_letter_code
_entity_poly.pdbx_strand_id
1 'polypeptide(L)'
;NHNGTERFQIGSTGRINFSSAVASTPLSAPITDVYIENSTGQIGYNTSARKTKKNIADEPDISWIYNLQPRIFNRRIKLDDDTYSEEISPETVHGLIAEEVESVNSDFVFYKDWGNGEQEISGVHYTDLITPLIKAVQEQKAEIETLKSEVAALKSA
;
A
#
# COMPACT_ATOMS: atom_id res chain seq x y z
N ASN A 1 -13.55 -31.11 14.41
CA ASN A 1 -12.49 -31.31 15.39
C ASN A 1 -11.38 -32.18 14.81
N HIS A 2 -10.34 -31.58 14.24
CA HIS A 2 -9.09 -32.25 13.96
C HIS A 2 -8.09 -31.95 15.07
N ASN A 3 -7.84 -32.93 15.91
CA ASN A 3 -6.70 -33.05 16.83
C ASN A 3 -6.25 -31.76 17.59
N GLY A 4 -7.17 -31.03 18.20
CA GLY A 4 -6.85 -30.06 19.25
C GLY A 4 -5.98 -28.85 18.91
N THR A 5 -5.63 -28.63 17.64
CA THR A 5 -4.86 -27.46 17.23
C THR A 5 -5.80 -26.47 16.55
N GLU A 6 -6.14 -25.40 17.25
CA GLU A 6 -6.86 -24.29 16.64
C GLU A 6 -6.01 -23.70 15.53
N ARG A 7 -6.55 -23.66 14.30
CA ARG A 7 -5.90 -23.04 13.14
C ARG A 7 -6.52 -21.70 12.76
N PHE A 8 -7.72 -21.46 13.28
CA PHE A 8 -8.50 -20.27 13.00
C PHE A 8 -9.39 -19.98 14.21
N GLN A 9 -9.36 -18.75 14.71
CA GLN A 9 -10.17 -18.30 15.82
C GLN A 9 -10.75 -16.92 15.50
N ILE A 10 -12.05 -16.75 15.80
CA ILE A 10 -12.65 -15.42 15.88
C ILE A 10 -12.69 -15.08 17.37
N GLY A 11 -11.89 -14.09 17.78
CA GLY A 11 -11.88 -13.59 19.15
C GLY A 11 -13.18 -12.87 19.51
N SER A 12 -13.43 -12.69 20.81
CA SER A 12 -14.60 -11.95 21.32
C SER A 12 -14.68 -10.51 20.79
N THR A 13 -13.56 -9.95 20.35
CA THR A 13 -13.45 -8.62 19.71
C THR A 13 -13.69 -8.64 18.21
N GLY A 14 -14.09 -9.80 17.62
CA GLY A 14 -14.24 -9.96 16.17
C GLY A 14 -12.93 -10.12 15.38
N ARG A 15 -11.78 -10.16 16.07
CA ARG A 15 -10.48 -10.38 15.42
C ARG A 15 -10.37 -11.81 14.89
N ILE A 16 -9.87 -11.96 13.68
CA ILE A 16 -9.55 -13.24 13.07
C ILE A 16 -8.08 -13.55 13.35
N ASN A 17 -7.83 -14.65 14.09
CA ASN A 17 -6.48 -15.10 14.41
C ASN A 17 -6.18 -16.39 13.67
N PHE A 18 -5.03 -16.43 13.00
CA PHE A 18 -4.45 -17.65 12.46
C PHE A 18 -3.37 -18.16 13.42
N SER A 19 -3.28 -19.49 13.60
CA SER A 19 -2.16 -20.04 14.37
C SER A 19 -0.83 -19.75 13.67
N SER A 20 0.25 -19.65 14.45
CA SER A 20 1.60 -19.47 13.90
C SER A 20 1.97 -20.54 12.88
N ALA A 21 1.50 -21.78 13.07
CA ALA A 21 1.72 -22.87 12.12
C ALA A 21 1.10 -22.60 10.74
N VAL A 22 -0.06 -21.92 10.66
CA VAL A 22 -0.65 -21.52 9.39
C VAL A 22 0.09 -20.33 8.78
N ALA A 23 0.43 -19.34 9.61
CA ALA A 23 1.10 -18.12 9.16
C ALA A 23 2.57 -18.38 8.70
N SER A 24 3.22 -19.43 9.22
CA SER A 24 4.61 -19.78 8.89
C SER A 24 4.77 -20.87 7.84
N THR A 25 3.68 -21.43 7.30
CA THR A 25 3.77 -22.49 6.27
C THR A 25 4.03 -21.85 4.90
N PRO A 26 5.17 -22.15 4.25
CA PRO A 26 5.43 -21.67 2.90
C PRO A 26 4.39 -22.19 1.89
N LEU A 27 3.97 -21.33 0.98
CA LEU A 27 3.07 -21.71 -0.11
C LEU A 27 3.89 -22.13 -1.33
N SER A 28 3.57 -23.31 -1.90
CA SER A 28 4.31 -23.89 -3.04
C SER A 28 3.56 -23.83 -4.37
N ALA A 29 2.31 -23.38 -4.36
CA ALA A 29 1.49 -23.19 -5.57
C ALA A 29 1.49 -21.71 -6.00
N PRO A 30 1.02 -21.37 -7.21
CA PRO A 30 0.75 -20.00 -7.57
C PRO A 30 -0.14 -19.33 -6.52
N ILE A 31 0.30 -18.18 -6.01
CA ILE A 31 -0.39 -17.42 -4.97
C ILE A 31 -1.03 -16.17 -5.56
N THR A 32 -2.03 -15.65 -4.86
CA THR A 32 -2.72 -14.41 -5.22
C THR A 32 -2.82 -13.52 -3.99
N ASP A 33 -2.74 -12.21 -4.18
CA ASP A 33 -2.96 -11.27 -3.10
C ASP A 33 -4.40 -11.35 -2.60
N VAL A 34 -4.55 -11.17 -1.29
CA VAL A 34 -5.85 -11.15 -0.63
C VAL A 34 -6.18 -9.72 -0.26
N TYR A 35 -7.38 -9.29 -0.62
CA TYR A 35 -7.93 -7.97 -0.34
C TYR A 35 -9.16 -8.08 0.54
N ILE A 36 -9.42 -7.05 1.33
CA ILE A 36 -10.65 -6.89 2.09
C ILE A 36 -11.42 -5.73 1.48
N GLU A 37 -12.67 -6.00 1.08
CA GLU A 37 -13.56 -4.95 0.63
C GLU A 37 -14.08 -4.17 1.84
N ASN A 38 -13.76 -2.87 1.91
CA ASN A 38 -14.05 -2.04 3.09
C ASN A 38 -15.54 -1.86 3.35
N SER A 39 -16.38 -1.89 2.31
CA SER A 39 -17.84 -1.69 2.43
C SER A 39 -18.57 -2.90 3.00
N THR A 40 -18.10 -4.12 2.73
CA THR A 40 -18.77 -5.38 3.10
C THR A 40 -17.97 -6.23 4.06
N GLY A 41 -16.66 -5.97 4.20
CA GLY A 41 -15.73 -6.83 4.94
C GLY A 41 -15.42 -8.15 4.24
N GLN A 42 -15.82 -8.32 2.98
CA GLN A 42 -15.52 -9.54 2.22
C GLN A 42 -14.04 -9.66 1.93
N ILE A 43 -13.53 -10.89 2.07
CA ILE A 43 -12.17 -11.25 1.71
C ILE A 43 -12.18 -11.87 0.31
N GLY A 44 -11.36 -11.36 -0.59
CA GLY A 44 -11.30 -11.82 -1.95
C GLY A 44 -10.01 -11.43 -2.67
N TYR A 45 -9.98 -11.61 -3.98
CA TYR A 45 -8.89 -11.14 -4.82
C TYR A 45 -9.36 -9.99 -5.71
N ASN A 46 -8.47 -9.06 -5.99
CA ASN A 46 -8.74 -7.97 -6.91
C ASN A 46 -8.42 -8.41 -8.35
N THR A 47 -9.36 -8.17 -9.28
CA THR A 47 -9.16 -8.49 -10.70
C THR A 47 -8.75 -7.24 -11.48
N SER A 48 -7.79 -7.41 -12.41
CA SER A 48 -7.33 -6.32 -13.29
C SER A 48 -7.59 -6.60 -14.78
N ALA A 49 -8.41 -7.60 -15.09
CA ALA A 49 -8.76 -7.92 -16.47
C ALA A 49 -9.56 -6.77 -17.13
N ARG A 50 -9.28 -6.48 -18.40
CA ARG A 50 -9.94 -5.40 -19.15
C ARG A 50 -11.47 -5.47 -19.10
N LYS A 51 -12.05 -6.69 -19.10
CA LYS A 51 -13.51 -6.90 -19.03
C LYS A 51 -14.16 -6.38 -17.74
N THR A 52 -13.36 -6.15 -16.70
CA THR A 52 -13.83 -5.63 -15.39
C THR A 52 -13.56 -4.14 -15.22
N LYS A 53 -13.01 -3.49 -16.26
CA LYS A 53 -12.64 -2.07 -16.25
C LYS A 53 -13.49 -1.27 -17.24
N LYS A 54 -13.71 -0.01 -16.93
CA LYS A 54 -14.41 0.95 -17.79
C LYS A 54 -13.67 2.29 -17.73
N ASN A 55 -13.83 3.12 -18.77
CA ASN A 55 -13.20 4.44 -18.86
C ASN A 55 -11.67 4.39 -18.71
N ILE A 56 -11.05 3.41 -19.38
CA ILE A 56 -9.60 3.23 -19.33
C ILE A 56 -8.94 4.39 -20.07
N ALA A 57 -8.12 5.13 -19.37
CA ALA A 57 -7.32 6.24 -19.88
C ALA A 57 -5.85 6.05 -19.49
N ASP A 58 -4.97 6.81 -20.11
CA ASP A 58 -3.57 6.87 -19.71
C ASP A 58 -3.44 7.58 -18.36
N GLU A 59 -2.42 7.21 -17.61
CA GLU A 59 -2.07 7.88 -16.36
C GLU A 59 -1.79 9.37 -16.64
N PRO A 60 -2.40 10.30 -15.90
CA PRO A 60 -2.20 11.73 -16.09
C PRO A 60 -0.79 12.19 -15.68
N ASP A 61 -0.60 13.49 -15.49
CA ASP A 61 0.62 14.07 -14.97
C ASP A 61 0.97 13.46 -13.61
N ILE A 62 2.20 12.96 -13.50
CA ILE A 62 2.72 12.28 -12.30
C ILE A 62 3.83 13.09 -11.60
N SER A 63 4.02 14.36 -11.96
CA SER A 63 5.10 15.19 -11.41
C SER A 63 5.06 15.31 -9.88
N TRP A 64 3.86 15.16 -9.30
CA TRP A 64 3.66 15.16 -7.86
C TRP A 64 4.42 14.03 -7.14
N ILE A 65 4.73 12.90 -7.81
CA ILE A 65 5.36 11.75 -7.17
C ILE A 65 6.77 12.07 -6.64
N TYR A 66 7.44 13.03 -7.28
CA TYR A 66 8.76 13.50 -6.87
C TYR A 66 8.74 14.32 -5.57
N ASN A 67 7.56 14.71 -5.10
CA ASN A 67 7.36 15.44 -3.84
C ASN A 67 7.08 14.50 -2.66
N LEU A 68 6.86 13.22 -2.90
CA LEU A 68 6.70 12.24 -1.83
C LEU A 68 7.98 12.12 -1.00
N GLN A 69 7.82 11.95 0.31
CA GLN A 69 8.92 11.88 1.26
C GLN A 69 9.05 10.47 1.87
N PRO A 70 9.95 9.62 1.37
CA PRO A 70 10.24 8.34 2.02
C PRO A 70 10.77 8.56 3.44
N ARG A 71 10.18 7.84 4.40
CA ARG A 71 10.49 7.97 5.83
C ARG A 71 10.95 6.64 6.40
N ILE A 72 11.66 6.72 7.50
CA ILE A 72 11.99 5.60 8.38
C ILE A 72 11.41 5.92 9.75
N PHE A 73 10.67 4.99 10.33
CA PHE A 73 10.02 5.20 11.62
C PHE A 73 9.84 3.87 12.39
N ASN A 74 9.55 3.99 13.68
CA ASN A 74 9.06 2.87 14.50
C ASN A 74 7.56 3.06 14.72
N ARG A 75 6.81 1.97 14.77
CA ARG A 75 5.38 2.03 15.10
C ARG A 75 5.21 2.20 16.61
N ARG A 76 4.27 3.03 17.02
CA ARG A 76 3.78 3.07 18.41
C ARG A 76 3.01 1.78 18.72
N ILE A 77 3.06 1.34 19.94
CA ILE A 77 2.32 0.15 20.40
C ILE A 77 0.86 0.54 20.59
N LYS A 78 -0.04 -0.17 19.88
CA LYS A 78 -1.48 0.00 20.04
C LYS A 78 -1.93 -0.68 21.34
N LEU A 79 -2.70 0.04 22.14
CA LEU A 79 -3.27 -0.45 23.39
C LEU A 79 -4.65 -1.11 23.16
N ASP A 80 -5.16 -1.79 24.18
CA ASP A 80 -6.45 -2.50 24.10
C ASP A 80 -7.67 -1.57 23.99
N ASP A 81 -7.52 -0.32 24.41
CA ASP A 81 -8.53 0.74 24.31
C ASP A 81 -8.49 1.50 22.96
N ASP A 82 -7.76 0.94 21.99
CA ASP A 82 -7.54 1.53 20.65
C ASP A 82 -6.69 2.81 20.62
N THR A 83 -6.14 3.25 21.74
CA THR A 83 -5.16 4.34 21.81
C THR A 83 -3.73 3.84 21.51
N TYR A 84 -2.76 4.76 21.48
CA TYR A 84 -1.36 4.45 21.21
C TYR A 84 -0.48 4.89 22.38
N SER A 85 0.37 3.97 22.83
CA SER A 85 1.37 4.21 23.86
C SER A 85 2.49 5.12 23.35
N GLU A 86 3.25 5.73 24.26
CA GLU A 86 4.53 6.38 23.93
C GLU A 86 5.65 5.35 23.67
N GLU A 87 5.44 4.09 24.03
CA GLU A 87 6.36 3.01 23.69
C GLU A 87 6.30 2.68 22.20
N ILE A 88 7.43 2.28 21.64
CA ILE A 88 7.59 1.96 20.22
C ILE A 88 7.93 0.48 20.03
N SER A 89 7.49 -0.07 18.90
CA SER A 89 8.01 -1.35 18.41
C SER A 89 9.50 -1.22 18.11
N PRO A 90 10.34 -2.21 18.46
CA PRO A 90 11.76 -2.18 18.16
C PRO A 90 12.05 -2.25 16.66
N GLU A 91 11.09 -2.68 15.86
CA GLU A 91 11.25 -2.82 14.42
C GLU A 91 11.20 -1.46 13.71
N THR A 92 12.20 -1.23 12.85
CA THR A 92 12.25 -0.08 11.96
C THR A 92 11.47 -0.37 10.69
N VAL A 93 10.60 0.56 10.30
CA VAL A 93 9.73 0.46 9.13
C VAL A 93 10.10 1.55 8.12
N HIS A 94 10.19 1.19 6.86
CA HIS A 94 10.31 2.12 5.75
C HIS A 94 8.93 2.38 5.15
N GLY A 95 8.58 3.64 4.93
CA GLY A 95 7.26 3.96 4.41
C GLY A 95 7.05 5.45 4.16
N LEU A 96 5.79 5.79 3.97
CA LEU A 96 5.31 7.16 3.82
C LEU A 96 4.39 7.49 4.99
N ILE A 97 4.32 8.77 5.33
CA ILE A 97 3.36 9.28 6.32
C ILE A 97 2.11 9.73 5.56
N ALA A 98 0.95 9.27 5.98
CA ALA A 98 -0.29 9.46 5.25
C ALA A 98 -0.65 10.95 5.07
N GLU A 99 -0.45 11.77 6.08
CA GLU A 99 -0.68 13.22 6.05
C GLU A 99 0.28 13.93 5.08
N GLU A 100 1.53 13.45 4.96
CA GLU A 100 2.47 13.98 3.98
C GLU A 100 2.07 13.60 2.55
N VAL A 101 1.55 12.37 2.34
CA VAL A 101 1.03 11.92 1.05
C VAL A 101 -0.23 12.71 0.69
N GLU A 102 -1.16 12.89 1.62
CA GLU A 102 -2.39 13.66 1.41
C GLU A 102 -2.09 15.08 0.90
N SER A 103 -1.10 15.73 1.50
CA SER A 103 -0.69 17.09 1.10
C SER A 103 -0.15 17.17 -0.33
N VAL A 104 0.32 16.04 -0.89
CA VAL A 104 0.86 15.93 -2.24
C VAL A 104 -0.23 15.45 -3.22
N ASN A 105 -0.92 14.38 -2.88
CA ASN A 105 -2.03 13.83 -3.68
C ASN A 105 -2.96 12.97 -2.80
N SER A 106 -4.15 13.50 -2.53
CA SER A 106 -5.15 12.85 -1.66
C SER A 106 -5.75 11.55 -2.23
N ASP A 107 -5.63 11.28 -3.52
CA ASP A 107 -6.15 10.06 -4.14
C ASP A 107 -5.43 8.80 -3.65
N PHE A 108 -4.25 8.95 -3.05
CA PHE A 108 -3.42 7.84 -2.58
C PHE A 108 -3.47 7.62 -1.07
N VAL A 109 -4.43 8.23 -0.38
CA VAL A 109 -4.69 7.97 1.04
C VAL A 109 -6.09 7.45 1.24
N PHE A 110 -6.30 6.74 2.35
CA PHE A 110 -7.63 6.34 2.75
C PHE A 110 -7.94 6.83 4.16
N TYR A 111 -9.24 7.07 4.36
CA TYR A 111 -9.80 7.54 5.62
C TYR A 111 -10.61 6.43 6.26
N LYS A 112 -10.76 6.49 7.56
CA LYS A 112 -11.56 5.55 8.34
C LYS A 112 -12.28 6.27 9.46
N ASP A 113 -13.54 5.90 9.67
CA ASP A 113 -14.27 6.24 10.88
C ASP A 113 -13.94 5.19 11.96
N TRP A 114 -13.36 5.64 13.06
CA TRP A 114 -13.01 4.80 14.20
C TRP A 114 -14.16 4.65 15.20
N GLY A 115 -15.39 5.04 14.82
CA GLY A 115 -16.60 4.91 15.63
C GLY A 115 -17.06 6.21 16.30
N ASN A 116 -16.41 7.32 15.97
CA ASN A 116 -16.80 8.67 16.44
C ASN A 116 -17.65 9.45 15.40
N GLY A 117 -17.88 8.88 14.21
CA GLY A 117 -18.61 9.52 13.12
C GLY A 117 -17.78 10.50 12.27
N GLU A 118 -16.49 10.63 12.56
CA GLU A 118 -15.57 11.47 11.80
C GLU A 118 -14.61 10.60 10.98
N GLN A 119 -14.33 11.04 9.76
CA GLN A 119 -13.36 10.38 8.90
C GLN A 119 -11.96 10.90 9.21
N GLU A 120 -11.09 10.03 9.69
CA GLU A 120 -9.70 10.35 9.98
C GLU A 120 -8.79 9.70 8.93
N ILE A 121 -7.70 10.40 8.56
CA ILE A 121 -6.68 9.83 7.68
C ILE A 121 -6.07 8.60 8.35
N SER A 122 -6.00 7.50 7.62
CA SER A 122 -5.69 6.20 8.21
C SER A 122 -4.53 5.48 7.56
N GLY A 123 -4.23 5.78 6.31
CA GLY A 123 -3.09 5.14 5.66
C GLY A 123 -2.96 5.48 4.18
N VAL A 124 -2.00 4.83 3.55
CA VAL A 124 -1.59 5.05 2.16
C VAL A 124 -1.96 3.84 1.31
N HIS A 125 -2.51 4.08 0.12
CA HIS A 125 -2.74 3.08 -0.92
C HIS A 125 -1.43 2.73 -1.64
N TYR A 126 -0.52 2.04 -0.94
CA TYR A 126 0.83 1.73 -1.49
C TYR A 126 0.80 1.00 -2.83
N THR A 127 -0.15 0.08 -3.01
CA THR A 127 -0.27 -0.69 -4.26
C THR A 127 -0.59 0.21 -5.45
N ASP A 128 -1.37 1.26 -5.21
CA ASP A 128 -1.80 2.17 -6.27
C ASP A 128 -0.68 3.12 -6.70
N LEU A 129 0.33 3.34 -5.85
CA LEU A 129 1.54 4.10 -6.20
C LEU A 129 2.42 3.42 -7.26
N ILE A 130 2.20 2.13 -7.52
CA ILE A 130 2.99 1.38 -8.52
C ILE A 130 2.77 1.95 -9.92
N THR A 131 1.54 2.30 -10.29
CA THR A 131 1.24 2.79 -11.65
C THR A 131 1.91 4.13 -11.95
N PRO A 132 1.80 5.18 -11.12
CA PRO A 132 2.53 6.42 -11.35
C PRO A 132 4.05 6.25 -11.24
N LEU A 133 4.57 5.33 -10.41
CA LEU A 133 6.00 5.00 -10.39
C LEU A 133 6.48 4.39 -11.71
N ILE A 134 5.70 3.48 -12.31
CA ILE A 134 6.01 2.92 -13.62
C ILE A 134 6.09 4.02 -14.67
N LYS A 135 5.12 4.95 -14.68
CA LYS A 135 5.11 6.08 -15.61
C LYS A 135 6.32 6.99 -15.39
N ALA A 136 6.65 7.32 -14.14
CA ALA A 136 7.83 8.14 -13.81
C ALA A 136 9.13 7.53 -14.36
N VAL A 137 9.31 6.22 -14.20
CA VAL A 137 10.48 5.50 -14.77
C VAL A 137 10.47 5.53 -16.29
N GLN A 138 9.31 5.43 -16.95
CA GLN A 138 9.20 5.51 -18.40
C GLN A 138 9.55 6.91 -18.92
N GLU A 139 9.08 7.97 -18.26
CA GLU A 139 9.39 9.36 -18.61
C GLU A 139 10.86 9.67 -18.39
N GLN A 140 11.44 9.28 -17.26
CA GLN A 140 12.88 9.41 -16.99
C GLN A 140 13.72 8.68 -18.05
N LYS A 141 13.32 7.48 -18.46
CA LYS A 141 14.01 6.75 -19.54
C LYS A 141 13.99 7.53 -20.85
N ALA A 142 12.85 8.10 -21.24
CA ALA A 142 12.72 8.89 -22.45
C ALA A 142 13.61 10.14 -22.40
N GLU A 143 13.63 10.84 -21.27
CA GLU A 143 14.50 12.00 -21.06
C GLU A 143 15.98 11.65 -21.15
N ILE A 144 16.40 10.54 -20.52
CA ILE A 144 17.79 10.05 -20.61
C ILE A 144 18.19 9.76 -22.06
N GLU A 145 17.33 9.16 -22.87
CA GLU A 145 17.65 8.89 -24.29
C GLU A 145 17.75 10.20 -25.10
N THR A 146 16.92 11.18 -24.81
CA THR A 146 16.99 12.52 -25.40
C THR A 146 18.34 13.19 -25.07
N LEU A 147 18.68 13.23 -23.79
CA LEU A 147 19.95 13.82 -23.32
C LEU A 147 21.18 13.11 -23.90
N LYS A 148 21.15 11.78 -24.04
CA LYS A 148 22.23 11.02 -24.72
C LYS A 148 22.39 11.45 -26.17
N SER A 149 21.29 11.64 -26.88
CA SER A 149 21.31 12.09 -28.28
C SER A 149 21.89 13.51 -28.42
N GLU A 150 21.48 14.42 -27.53
CA GLU A 150 22.00 15.79 -27.49
C GLU A 150 23.50 15.83 -27.19
N VAL A 151 23.95 15.05 -26.21
CA VAL A 151 25.37 14.94 -25.88
C VAL A 151 26.18 14.37 -27.04
N ALA A 152 25.64 13.37 -27.76
CA ALA A 152 26.30 12.81 -28.94
C ALA A 152 26.42 13.85 -30.04
N ALA A 153 25.38 14.63 -30.31
CA ALA A 153 25.40 15.72 -31.28
C ALA A 153 26.45 16.79 -30.94
N LEU A 154 26.50 17.21 -29.66
CA LEU A 154 27.50 18.19 -29.21
C LEU A 154 28.95 17.68 -29.31
N LYS A 155 29.19 16.39 -29.15
CA LYS A 155 30.53 15.79 -29.27
C LYS A 155 31.00 15.63 -30.72
N SER A 156 30.05 15.68 -31.68
CA SER A 156 30.33 15.54 -33.10
C SER A 156 30.45 16.89 -33.84
N ALA A 157 30.14 17.97 -33.16
CA ALA A 157 30.26 19.35 -33.65
C ALA A 157 31.65 19.93 -33.35
#